data_e6e51e5404cf81ce23d948bb526f5e94
#
_entry.id   e6e51e5404cf81ce23d948bb526f5e94
#
_cell.length_a   1.000
_cell.length_b   1.000
_cell.length_c   1.000
_cell.angle_alpha   90.00
_cell.angle_beta   90.00
_cell.angle_gamma   90.00
#
_symmetry.space_group_name_H-M   'P 1'
#
loop_
_entity.id
_entity.type
_entity.pdbx_description
1 polymer ?
#
loop_
_entity_poly.entity_id
_entity_poly.type
_entity_poly.pdbx_seq_one_letter_code
_entity_poly.pdbx_strand_id
1 'polypeptide(L)'
;EPEDLFQAYVSGFRNDYSMGYADVVGFRLGTCRPVKFINPNTRLLTELILHPLVLRDLTLSDQRYMALEQDEAERIAHDLIRTTARYNGELTLLWHNDLLSQKTHPWHSVLYRSMLRLIEELGAEPQA
;
A
#
# COMPACT_ATOMS: atom_id res chain seq x y z
N GLU A 1 11.33 -11.93 3.85
CA GLU A 1 12.53 -12.54 3.29
C GLU A 1 12.27 -13.10 1.89
N PRO A 2 13.24 -13.12 0.98
CA PRO A 2 13.04 -13.69 -0.37
C PRO A 2 12.61 -15.16 -0.35
N GLU A 3 13.04 -15.91 0.65
CA GLU A 3 12.64 -17.30 0.86
C GLU A 3 11.15 -17.44 1.14
N ASP A 4 10.55 -16.50 1.86
CA ASP A 4 9.13 -16.51 2.15
C ASP A 4 8.32 -16.30 0.87
N LEU A 5 8.77 -15.41 -0.01
CA LEU A 5 8.14 -15.18 -1.31
C LEU A 5 8.28 -16.41 -2.22
N PHE A 6 9.41 -17.08 -2.18
CA PHE A 6 9.61 -18.33 -2.92
C PHE A 6 8.68 -19.43 -2.42
N GLN A 7 8.51 -19.57 -1.10
CA GLN A 7 7.56 -20.50 -0.51
C GLN A 7 6.12 -20.19 -0.92
N ALA A 8 5.74 -18.91 -0.95
CA ALA A 8 4.42 -18.51 -1.43
C ALA A 8 4.22 -18.93 -2.90
N TYR A 9 5.22 -18.72 -3.74
CA TYR A 9 5.17 -19.13 -5.14
C TYR A 9 4.99 -20.65 -5.31
N VAL A 10 5.80 -21.45 -4.63
CA VAL A 10 5.70 -22.92 -4.75
C VAL A 10 4.41 -23.47 -4.14
N SER A 11 3.80 -22.74 -3.19
CA SER A 11 2.50 -23.09 -2.62
C SER A 11 1.31 -22.70 -3.51
N GLY A 12 1.56 -22.12 -4.67
CA GLY A 12 0.54 -21.81 -5.66
C GLY A 12 0.02 -20.37 -5.67
N PHE A 13 0.51 -19.50 -4.79
CA PHE A 13 0.14 -18.08 -4.82
C PHE A 13 0.74 -17.39 -6.05
N ARG A 14 0.00 -16.47 -6.63
CA ARG A 14 0.42 -15.73 -7.83
C ARG A 14 0.43 -14.21 -7.62
N ASN A 15 -0.13 -13.71 -6.53
CA ASN A 15 -0.16 -12.31 -6.17
C ASN A 15 0.24 -12.12 -4.71
N ASP A 16 1.12 -11.17 -4.45
CA ASP A 16 1.56 -10.80 -3.11
C ASP A 16 1.40 -9.29 -2.91
N TYR A 17 0.71 -8.89 -1.85
CA TYR A 17 0.42 -7.50 -1.50
C TYR A 17 1.12 -7.08 -0.21
N SER A 18 2.15 -7.81 0.22
CA SER A 18 2.83 -7.56 1.49
C SER A 18 4.04 -6.61 1.39
N MET A 19 4.38 -6.16 0.19
CA MET A 19 5.59 -5.38 -0.08
C MET A 19 5.42 -3.90 0.28
N GLY A 20 5.28 -3.64 1.58
CA GLY A 20 5.24 -2.31 2.17
C GLY A 20 6.20 -2.22 3.35
N TYR A 21 6.56 -1.00 3.74
CA TYR A 21 7.25 -0.75 5.00
C TYR A 21 6.25 -0.70 6.14
N ALA A 22 6.65 -1.14 7.33
CA ALA A 22 5.80 -1.03 8.51
C ALA A 22 5.86 0.37 9.13
N ASP A 23 7.00 1.00 9.05
CA ASP A 23 7.35 2.22 9.77
C ASP A 23 7.18 3.52 8.95
N VAL A 24 7.15 3.41 7.63
CA VAL A 24 6.92 4.56 6.75
C VAL A 24 5.99 4.18 5.59
N VAL A 25 5.27 5.16 5.08
CA VAL A 25 4.50 4.98 3.84
C VAL A 25 5.39 5.21 2.63
N GLY A 26 5.04 4.62 1.49
CA GLY A 26 5.79 4.83 0.26
C GLY A 26 6.01 3.55 -0.54
N PHE A 27 6.90 3.64 -1.51
CA PHE A 27 7.13 2.61 -2.52
C PHE A 27 8.35 1.74 -2.18
N ARG A 28 8.13 0.69 -1.38
CA ARG A 28 9.21 -0.22 -0.96
C ARG A 28 9.90 -0.90 -2.13
N LEU A 29 9.17 -1.17 -3.21
CA LEU A 29 9.74 -1.77 -4.42
C LEU A 29 10.44 -0.75 -5.34
N GLY A 30 10.47 0.54 -4.95
CA GLY A 30 10.99 1.61 -5.79
C GLY A 30 10.12 1.92 -7.00
N THR A 31 8.93 1.36 -7.08
CA THR A 31 7.97 1.57 -8.15
C THR A 31 6.54 1.48 -7.62
N CYS A 32 5.62 2.15 -8.28
CA CYS A 32 4.17 2.03 -8.02
C CYS A 32 3.49 1.02 -8.95
N ARG A 33 4.25 0.23 -9.70
CA ARG A 33 3.70 -0.79 -10.61
C ARG A 33 4.01 -2.18 -10.08
N PRO A 34 3.13 -3.17 -10.34
CA PRO A 34 3.42 -4.56 -10.03
C PRO A 34 4.66 -5.05 -10.75
N VAL A 35 5.43 -5.90 -10.09
CA VAL A 35 6.64 -6.50 -10.65
C VAL A 35 6.62 -8.01 -10.42
N LYS A 36 7.24 -8.76 -11.33
CA LYS A 36 7.41 -10.20 -11.14
C LYS A 36 8.53 -10.48 -10.15
N PHE A 37 8.29 -11.43 -9.25
CA PHE A 37 9.31 -11.91 -8.33
C PHE A 37 10.38 -12.69 -9.06
N ILE A 38 11.64 -12.38 -8.78
CA ILE A 38 12.80 -13.09 -9.31
C ILE A 38 13.22 -14.15 -8.31
N ASN A 39 13.29 -15.43 -8.77
CA ASN A 39 13.82 -16.49 -7.94
C ASN A 39 15.31 -16.22 -7.65
N PRO A 40 15.71 -16.06 -6.38
CA PRO A 40 17.08 -15.68 -6.05
C PRO A 40 18.12 -16.75 -6.41
N ASN A 41 17.71 -18.02 -6.51
CA ASN A 41 18.61 -19.11 -6.82
C ASN A 41 18.87 -19.27 -8.32
N THR A 42 17.80 -19.21 -9.13
CA THR A 42 17.91 -19.37 -10.60
C THR A 42 18.08 -18.04 -11.34
N ARG A 43 17.77 -16.91 -10.68
CA ARG A 43 17.74 -15.57 -11.26
C ARG A 43 16.73 -15.41 -12.40
N LEU A 44 15.75 -16.31 -12.48
CA LEU A 44 14.69 -16.26 -13.47
C LEU A 44 13.43 -15.63 -12.87
N LEU A 45 12.67 -14.93 -13.73
CA LEU A 45 11.37 -14.39 -13.36
C LEU A 45 10.40 -15.53 -13.06
N THR A 46 9.61 -15.37 -12.01
CA THR A 46 8.51 -16.28 -11.67
C THR A 46 7.18 -15.66 -12.11
N GLU A 47 6.10 -16.41 -11.95
CA GLU A 47 4.74 -15.93 -12.18
C GLU A 47 4.15 -15.21 -10.96
N LEU A 48 4.87 -15.18 -9.84
CA LEU A 48 4.43 -14.43 -8.66
C LEU A 48 4.57 -12.93 -8.91
N ILE A 49 3.45 -12.22 -8.82
CA ILE A 49 3.41 -10.76 -9.01
C ILE A 49 3.42 -10.09 -7.64
N LEU A 50 4.39 -9.22 -7.43
CA LEU A 50 4.49 -8.39 -6.23
C LEU A 50 3.78 -7.07 -6.49
N HIS A 51 2.75 -6.79 -5.71
CA HIS A 51 1.98 -5.55 -5.78
C HIS A 51 2.46 -4.59 -4.70
N PRO A 52 2.74 -3.32 -5.03
CA PRO A 52 3.17 -2.36 -4.02
C PRO A 52 2.09 -2.11 -2.97
N LEU A 53 2.43 -2.29 -1.71
CA LEU A 53 1.61 -1.85 -0.58
C LEU A 53 2.13 -0.49 -0.13
N VAL A 54 1.43 0.55 -0.53
CA VAL A 54 1.95 1.92 -0.46
C VAL A 54 1.63 2.57 0.88
N LEU A 55 0.43 2.34 1.42
CA LEU A 55 -0.07 3.10 2.55
C LEU A 55 -0.85 2.21 3.50
N ARG A 56 -0.50 2.30 4.78
CA ARG A 56 -1.17 1.59 5.87
C ARG A 56 -1.63 2.60 6.90
N ASP A 57 -2.81 2.37 7.45
CA ASP A 57 -3.45 3.25 8.43
C ASP A 57 -2.60 3.53 9.66
N LEU A 58 -2.14 2.48 10.33
CA LEU A 58 -1.36 2.60 11.57
C LEU A 58 0.03 3.20 11.33
N THR A 59 0.61 3.05 10.15
CA THR A 59 1.91 3.63 9.84
C THR A 59 1.86 5.15 9.94
N LEU A 60 0.75 5.76 9.55
CA LEU A 60 0.59 7.22 9.60
C LEU A 60 0.45 7.75 11.04
N SER A 61 -0.25 7.04 11.90
CA SER A 61 -0.71 7.58 13.19
C SER A 61 -0.03 6.99 14.42
N ASP A 62 0.49 5.77 14.34
CA ASP A 62 1.07 5.10 15.51
C ASP A 62 2.36 5.81 15.94
N GLN A 63 2.50 6.04 17.25
CA GLN A 63 3.69 6.69 17.81
C GLN A 63 5.00 5.92 17.58
N ARG A 64 4.90 4.61 17.33
CA ARG A 64 6.05 3.78 16.98
C ARG A 64 6.56 4.00 15.55
N TYR A 65 5.77 4.69 14.72
CA TYR A 65 6.03 4.91 13.31
C TYR A 65 6.10 6.40 12.99
N MET A 66 5.29 6.88 12.06
CA MET A 66 5.34 8.28 11.63
C MET A 66 4.70 9.26 12.60
N ALA A 67 3.74 8.81 13.41
CA ALA A 67 3.05 9.62 14.44
C ALA A 67 2.52 10.96 13.90
N LEU A 68 1.95 10.95 12.70
CA LEU A 68 1.50 12.18 12.02
C LEU A 68 0.20 12.70 12.61
N GLU A 69 0.07 14.02 12.63
CA GLU A 69 -1.20 14.69 12.85
C GLU A 69 -2.09 14.58 11.60
N GLN A 70 -3.39 14.81 11.77
CA GLN A 70 -4.39 14.60 10.71
C GLN A 70 -4.05 15.32 9.40
N ASP A 71 -3.75 16.61 9.46
CA ASP A 71 -3.51 17.42 8.26
C ASP A 71 -2.26 16.97 7.50
N GLU A 72 -1.23 16.62 8.23
CA GLU A 72 0.03 16.14 7.65
C GLU A 72 -0.14 14.74 7.05
N ALA A 73 -0.86 13.86 7.74
CA ALA A 73 -1.19 12.53 7.25
C ALA A 73 -2.00 12.61 5.96
N GLU A 74 -2.98 13.51 5.89
CA GLU A 74 -3.79 13.74 4.70
C GLU A 74 -2.94 14.23 3.54
N ARG A 75 -2.04 15.19 3.78
CA ARG A 75 -1.14 15.70 2.74
C ARG A 75 -0.27 14.61 2.15
N ILE A 76 0.36 13.81 3.00
CA ILE A 76 1.25 12.72 2.58
C ILE A 76 0.46 11.65 1.82
N ALA A 77 -0.70 11.25 2.31
CA ALA A 77 -1.55 10.27 1.65
C ALA A 77 -2.00 10.75 0.26
N HIS A 78 -2.42 12.00 0.15
CA HIS A 78 -2.81 12.61 -1.13
C HIS A 78 -1.64 12.70 -2.11
N ASP A 79 -0.44 13.05 -1.64
CA ASP A 79 0.76 13.10 -2.47
C ASP A 79 1.12 11.71 -3.04
N LEU A 80 1.02 10.67 -2.23
CA LEU A 80 1.27 9.28 -2.67
C LEU A 80 0.22 8.83 -3.69
N ILE A 81 -1.05 9.16 -3.48
CA ILE A 81 -2.13 8.84 -4.43
C ILE A 81 -1.90 9.55 -5.76
N ARG A 82 -1.59 10.84 -5.73
CA ARG A 82 -1.32 11.62 -6.96
C ARG A 82 -0.08 11.11 -7.68
N THR A 83 0.96 10.75 -6.97
CA THR A 83 2.18 10.18 -7.56
C THR A 83 1.87 8.85 -8.24
N THR A 84 1.10 7.98 -7.60
CA THR A 84 0.69 6.72 -8.19
C THR A 84 -0.11 6.94 -9.48
N ALA A 85 -1.06 7.87 -9.47
CA ALA A 85 -1.84 8.22 -10.65
C ALA A 85 -0.99 8.81 -11.77
N ARG A 86 -0.04 9.69 -11.41
CA ARG A 86 0.85 10.35 -12.36
C ARG A 86 1.68 9.35 -13.17
N TYR A 87 2.12 8.27 -12.54
CA TYR A 87 2.91 7.23 -13.19
C TYR A 87 2.08 6.03 -13.65
N ASN A 88 0.75 6.17 -13.66
CA ASN A 88 -0.19 5.12 -14.05
C ASN A 88 0.08 3.82 -13.28
N GLY A 89 0.31 3.94 -12.01
CA GLY A 89 0.62 2.83 -11.11
C GLY A 89 -0.60 2.16 -10.51
N GLU A 90 -0.35 1.20 -9.64
CA GLU A 90 -1.35 0.50 -8.84
C GLU A 90 -1.25 0.98 -7.40
N LEU A 91 -2.39 1.32 -6.82
CA LEU A 91 -2.47 1.75 -5.43
C LEU A 91 -3.10 0.64 -4.58
N THR A 92 -2.37 0.17 -3.58
CA THR A 92 -2.88 -0.73 -2.56
C THR A 92 -2.85 -0.04 -1.21
N LEU A 93 -4.00 -0.01 -0.55
CA LEU A 93 -4.18 0.54 0.79
C LEU A 93 -4.49 -0.61 1.75
N LEU A 94 -3.90 -0.57 2.94
CA LEU A 94 -4.28 -1.44 4.04
C LEU A 94 -4.92 -0.60 5.14
N TRP A 95 -6.22 -0.79 5.32
CA TRP A 95 -7.00 -0.03 6.31
C TRP A 95 -7.82 -0.98 7.16
N HIS A 96 -7.62 -0.91 8.48
CA HIS A 96 -8.34 -1.77 9.40
C HIS A 96 -9.75 -1.21 9.66
N ASN A 97 -10.73 -2.08 9.66
CA ASN A 97 -12.13 -1.66 9.81
C ASN A 97 -12.44 -1.04 11.18
N ASP A 98 -11.75 -1.43 12.23
CA ASP A 98 -11.89 -0.84 13.56
C ASP A 98 -11.45 0.62 13.60
N LEU A 99 -10.51 1.03 12.74
CA LEU A 99 -10.08 2.42 12.60
C LEU A 99 -11.08 3.29 11.82
N LEU A 100 -12.16 2.72 11.31
CA LEU A 100 -13.23 3.48 10.67
C LEU A 100 -14.27 4.01 11.67
N SER A 101 -14.15 3.65 12.94
CA SER A 101 -15.03 4.14 13.98
C SER A 101 -14.75 5.61 14.30
N GLN A 102 -15.75 6.46 14.13
CA GLN A 102 -15.65 7.88 14.45
C GLN A 102 -15.53 8.16 15.96
N LYS A 103 -15.91 7.17 16.79
CA LYS A 103 -15.84 7.32 18.25
C LYS A 103 -14.42 7.14 18.79
N THR A 104 -13.71 6.15 18.27
CA THR A 104 -12.38 5.78 18.77
C THR A 104 -11.25 6.34 17.89
N HIS A 105 -11.51 6.52 16.60
CA HIS A 105 -10.51 7.00 15.63
C HIS A 105 -11.15 8.03 14.70
N PRO A 106 -11.44 9.26 15.20
CA PRO A 106 -12.27 10.21 14.45
C PRO A 106 -11.64 10.67 13.13
N TRP A 107 -10.32 10.88 13.08
CA TRP A 107 -9.72 11.38 11.86
C TRP A 107 -9.35 10.27 10.86
N HIS A 108 -9.23 9.01 11.29
CA HIS A 108 -8.92 7.90 10.37
C HIS A 108 -10.04 7.67 9.36
N SER A 109 -11.30 7.73 9.81
CA SER A 109 -12.43 7.60 8.90
C SER A 109 -12.57 8.78 7.93
N VAL A 110 -12.29 9.98 8.41
CA VAL A 110 -12.27 11.20 7.58
C VAL A 110 -11.18 11.11 6.54
N LEU A 111 -9.98 10.70 6.92
CA LEU A 111 -8.86 10.52 6.01
C LEU A 111 -9.17 9.45 4.95
N TYR A 112 -9.74 8.32 5.36
CA TYR A 112 -10.11 7.25 4.44
C TYR A 112 -11.09 7.74 3.37
N ARG A 113 -12.13 8.46 3.77
CA ARG A 113 -13.10 9.04 2.83
C ARG A 113 -12.47 10.07 1.90
N SER A 114 -11.59 10.91 2.43
CA SER A 114 -10.84 11.90 1.64
C SER A 114 -9.98 11.22 0.58
N MET A 115 -9.30 10.13 0.92
CA MET A 115 -8.53 9.35 -0.03
C MET A 115 -9.39 8.73 -1.11
N LEU A 116 -10.54 8.13 -0.73
CA LEU A 116 -11.47 7.54 -1.71
C LEU A 116 -12.01 8.57 -2.70
N ARG A 117 -12.32 9.79 -2.24
CA ARG A 117 -12.77 10.87 -3.12
C ARG A 117 -11.69 11.26 -4.12
N LEU A 118 -10.45 11.40 -3.66
CA LEU A 118 -9.34 11.73 -4.55
C LEU A 118 -9.10 10.62 -5.57
N ILE A 119 -9.14 9.36 -5.15
CA ILE A 119 -8.98 8.20 -6.04
C ILE A 119 -10.06 8.21 -7.12
N GLU A 120 -11.31 8.48 -6.74
CA GLU A 120 -12.42 8.58 -7.68
C GLU A 120 -12.24 9.75 -8.66
N GLU A 121 -11.86 10.93 -8.15
CA GLU A 121 -11.58 12.12 -8.99
C GLU A 121 -10.49 11.86 -10.02
N LEU A 122 -9.49 11.07 -9.69
CA LEU A 122 -8.40 10.71 -10.58
C LEU A 122 -8.76 9.58 -11.56
N GLY A 123 -9.98 9.06 -11.50
CA GLY A 123 -10.48 8.07 -12.44
C GLY A 123 -9.90 6.67 -12.27
N ALA A 124 -9.51 6.32 -11.04
CA ALA A 124 -9.00 4.99 -10.75
C ALA A 124 -10.04 3.89 -10.98
N GLU A 125 -9.59 2.74 -11.47
CA GLU A 125 -10.41 1.55 -11.64
C GLU A 125 -10.12 0.58 -10.50
N PRO A 126 -11.16 0.13 -9.75
CA PRO A 126 -10.97 -0.89 -8.72
C PRO A 126 -10.50 -2.21 -9.33
N GLN A 127 -9.56 -2.87 -8.65
CA GLN A 127 -9.16 -4.24 -8.98
C GLN A 127 -10.08 -5.22 -8.26
N ALA A 128 -10.52 -6.22 -8.98
CA ALA A 128 -11.38 -7.25 -8.42
C ALA A 128 -10.58 -8.24 -7.54
#